data_b21fa6ff3f5a924765890fa774550767
#
_entry.id   b21fa6ff3f5a924765890fa774550767
#
_cell.length_a   1.000
_cell.length_b   1.000
_cell.length_c   1.000
_cell.angle_alpha   90.00
_cell.angle_beta   90.00
_cell.angle_gamma   90.00
#
_symmetry.space_group_name_H-M   'P 1'
#
loop_
_entity.id
_entity.type
_entity.pdbx_description
1 polymer ?
#
loop_
_entity_poly.entity_id
_entity_poly.type
_entity_poly.pdbx_seq_one_letter_code
_entity_poly.pdbx_strand_id
1 'polypeptide(L)'
;MMRVFMAILCSLMAVCSVSAQISRQEETDGQAAIYRLPLMERAFLCTRYFEGWHSEKHHPYVGWGHRVQSGESYSARTMTKRQADALLRKDLRKFCAIFRKFGRDSLLLSEISDNESYPNQNIIPT
;
A
#
# COMPACT_ATOMS: atom_id res chain seq x y z
N MET A 1 20.21 41.19 -28.07
CA MET A 1 20.10 39.73 -27.96
C MET A 1 20.16 39.24 -26.52
N MET A 2 21.07 39.76 -25.67
CA MET A 2 21.24 39.29 -24.28
C MET A 2 19.99 39.48 -23.37
N ARG A 3 19.21 40.56 -23.58
CA ARG A 3 17.98 40.81 -22.81
C ARG A 3 16.84 39.83 -23.08
N VAL A 4 16.72 39.33 -24.31
CA VAL A 4 15.69 38.38 -24.71
C VAL A 4 16.02 36.99 -24.15
N PHE A 5 17.30 36.62 -24.12
CA PHE A 5 17.78 35.35 -23.55
C PHE A 5 17.52 35.25 -22.03
N MET A 6 17.76 36.36 -21.31
CA MET A 6 17.47 36.44 -19.87
C MET A 6 15.97 36.33 -19.56
N ALA A 7 15.11 36.90 -20.38
CA ALA A 7 13.67 36.82 -20.20
C ALA A 7 13.15 35.35 -20.42
N ILE A 8 13.66 34.68 -21.43
CA ILE A 8 13.32 33.27 -21.72
C ILE A 8 13.80 32.34 -20.58
N LEU A 9 15.02 32.58 -20.08
CA LEU A 9 15.57 31.77 -18.98
C LEU A 9 14.78 31.96 -17.68
N CYS A 10 14.37 33.19 -17.34
CA CYS A 10 13.51 33.46 -16.19
C CYS A 10 12.11 32.82 -16.33
N SER A 11 11.53 32.81 -17.55
CA SER A 11 10.24 32.15 -17.79
C SER A 11 10.32 30.63 -17.62
N LEU A 12 11.39 30.00 -18.11
CA LEU A 12 11.62 28.56 -17.92
C LEU A 12 11.80 28.18 -16.44
N MET A 13 12.52 28.98 -15.67
CA MET A 13 12.68 28.75 -14.23
C MET A 13 11.37 28.90 -13.46
N ALA A 14 10.52 29.85 -13.84
CA ALA A 14 9.21 30.04 -13.22
C ALA A 14 8.27 28.84 -13.48
N VAL A 15 8.25 28.30 -14.71
CA VAL A 15 7.43 27.12 -15.06
C VAL A 15 7.88 25.89 -14.28
N CYS A 16 9.19 25.64 -14.16
CA CYS A 16 9.71 24.53 -13.35
C CYS A 16 9.31 24.65 -11.87
N SER A 17 9.34 25.85 -11.31
CA SER A 17 8.97 26.08 -9.92
C SER A 17 7.48 25.82 -9.67
N VAL A 18 6.61 26.24 -10.57
CA VAL A 18 5.15 26.00 -10.48
C VAL A 18 4.83 24.50 -10.58
N SER A 19 5.45 23.79 -11.52
CA SER A 19 5.24 22.35 -11.67
C SER A 19 5.65 21.56 -10.41
N ALA A 20 6.77 21.91 -9.79
CA ALA A 20 7.23 21.29 -8.55
C ALA A 20 6.31 21.60 -7.36
N GLN A 21 5.71 22.77 -7.31
CA GLN A 21 4.73 23.14 -6.27
C GLN A 21 3.41 22.38 -6.44
N ILE A 22 2.90 22.25 -7.67
CA ILE A 22 1.68 21.49 -7.96
C ILE A 22 1.85 20.02 -7.54
N SER A 23 2.94 19.37 -7.95
CA SER A 23 3.21 17.98 -7.59
C SER A 23 3.31 17.78 -6.07
N ARG A 24 3.91 18.69 -5.35
CA ARG A 24 4.01 18.63 -3.89
C ARG A 24 2.66 18.86 -3.19
N GLN A 25 1.81 19.71 -3.76
CA GLN A 25 0.46 19.94 -3.24
C GLN A 25 -0.43 18.71 -3.42
N GLU A 26 -0.40 18.06 -4.59
CA GLU A 26 -1.14 16.82 -4.85
C GLU A 26 -0.71 15.71 -3.91
N GLU A 27 0.58 15.56 -3.62
CA GLU A 27 1.10 14.57 -2.67
C GLU A 27 0.60 14.84 -1.25
N THR A 28 0.63 16.08 -0.78
CA THR A 28 0.13 16.45 0.56
C THR A 28 -1.38 16.27 0.68
N ASP A 29 -2.14 16.60 -0.35
CA ASP A 29 -3.59 16.44 -0.37
C ASP A 29 -3.98 14.94 -0.39
N GLY A 30 -3.23 14.11 -1.13
CA GLY A 30 -3.40 12.67 -1.15
C GLY A 30 -3.12 12.04 0.22
N GLN A 31 -2.05 12.43 0.89
CA GLN A 31 -1.74 11.98 2.25
C GLN A 31 -2.83 12.42 3.24
N ALA A 32 -3.26 13.68 3.20
CA ALA A 32 -4.33 14.16 4.06
C ALA A 32 -5.64 13.41 3.84
N ALA A 33 -5.95 13.01 2.60
CA ALA A 33 -7.12 12.23 2.28
C ALA A 33 -7.08 10.81 2.89
N ILE A 34 -5.92 10.13 2.84
CA ILE A 34 -5.74 8.80 3.46
C ILE A 34 -5.95 8.87 4.96
N TYR A 35 -5.42 9.89 5.64
CA TYR A 35 -5.57 10.01 7.10
C TYR A 35 -7.01 10.29 7.55
N ARG A 36 -7.88 10.76 6.68
CA ARG A 36 -9.32 10.93 6.97
C ARG A 36 -10.12 9.63 6.88
N LEU A 37 -9.57 8.60 6.25
CA LEU A 37 -10.24 7.30 6.15
C LEU A 37 -10.25 6.57 7.50
N PRO A 38 -11.27 5.73 7.75
CA PRO A 38 -11.26 4.80 8.86
C PRO A 38 -9.99 3.94 8.84
N LEU A 39 -9.51 3.56 10.02
CA LEU A 39 -8.25 2.83 10.18
C LEU A 39 -8.19 1.54 9.34
N MET A 40 -9.29 0.78 9.31
CA MET A 40 -9.42 -0.44 8.49
C MET A 40 -9.31 -0.17 6.98
N GLU A 41 -9.84 0.95 6.49
CA GLU A 41 -9.73 1.32 5.07
C GLU A 41 -8.30 1.75 4.72
N ARG A 42 -7.61 2.41 5.64
CA ARG A 42 -6.18 2.74 5.47
C ARG A 42 -5.35 1.47 5.38
N ALA A 43 -5.50 0.55 6.33
CA ALA A 43 -4.83 -0.73 6.32
C ALA A 43 -5.08 -1.49 5.00
N PHE A 44 -6.35 -1.56 4.57
CA PHE A 44 -6.73 -2.19 3.31
C PHE A 44 -6.03 -1.58 2.09
N LEU A 45 -6.00 -0.26 1.97
CA LEU A 45 -5.36 0.43 0.86
C LEU A 45 -3.83 0.28 0.89
N CYS A 46 -3.22 0.40 2.07
CA CYS A 46 -1.79 0.19 2.25
C CYS A 46 -1.37 -1.23 1.85
N THR A 47 -2.06 -2.26 2.37
CA THR A 47 -1.75 -3.65 2.04
C THR A 47 -1.87 -3.90 0.54
N ARG A 48 -2.94 -3.45 -0.11
CA ARG A 48 -3.09 -3.56 -1.57
C ARG A 48 -1.95 -2.91 -2.35
N TYR A 49 -1.49 -1.76 -1.89
CA TYR A 49 -0.42 -1.02 -2.55
C TYR A 49 0.92 -1.74 -2.43
N PHE A 50 1.27 -2.19 -1.23
CA PHE A 50 2.58 -2.81 -0.97
C PHE A 50 2.66 -4.26 -1.43
N GLU A 51 1.62 -5.06 -1.22
CA GLU A 51 1.58 -6.46 -1.67
C GLU A 51 1.45 -6.58 -3.19
N GLY A 52 0.67 -5.72 -3.81
CA GLY A 52 0.39 -5.80 -5.23
C GLY A 52 -0.44 -7.04 -5.60
N TRP A 53 -0.52 -7.34 -6.89
CA TRP A 53 -1.32 -8.47 -7.40
C TRP A 53 -0.50 -9.74 -7.54
N HIS A 54 -0.94 -10.81 -6.85
CA HIS A 54 -0.33 -12.13 -6.92
C HIS A 54 -0.98 -12.97 -8.02
N SER A 55 -0.19 -13.30 -9.04
CA SER A 55 -0.53 -14.19 -10.15
C SER A 55 -0.08 -15.63 -9.86
N GLU A 56 -0.33 -16.56 -10.78
CA GLU A 56 0.02 -17.99 -10.64
C GLU A 56 1.49 -18.25 -10.27
N LYS A 57 2.41 -17.40 -10.75
CA LYS A 57 3.85 -17.51 -10.42
C LYS A 57 4.18 -17.27 -8.95
N HIS A 58 3.26 -16.70 -8.19
CA HIS A 58 3.45 -16.38 -6.77
C HIS A 58 2.84 -17.43 -5.84
N HIS A 59 2.45 -18.61 -6.37
CA HIS A 59 1.91 -19.69 -5.54
C HIS A 59 2.79 -19.94 -4.30
N PRO A 60 2.23 -20.10 -3.10
CA PRO A 60 0.81 -20.29 -2.76
C PRO A 60 0.00 -19.01 -2.48
N TYR A 61 0.47 -17.85 -2.92
CA TYR A 61 -0.19 -16.57 -2.70
C TYR A 61 -1.14 -16.23 -3.86
N VAL A 62 -2.29 -15.61 -3.52
CA VAL A 62 -3.31 -15.19 -4.48
C VAL A 62 -3.85 -13.80 -4.16
N GLY A 63 -4.36 -13.10 -5.18
CA GLY A 63 -4.99 -11.79 -5.01
C GLY A 63 -4.04 -10.74 -4.43
N TRP A 64 -4.37 -10.20 -3.29
CA TRP A 64 -3.59 -9.20 -2.56
C TRP A 64 -2.77 -9.82 -1.43
N GLY A 65 -2.04 -10.89 -1.71
CA GLY A 65 -1.12 -11.52 -0.76
C GLY A 65 -1.72 -12.61 0.13
N HIS A 66 -2.97 -13.04 -0.08
CA HIS A 66 -3.55 -14.14 0.69
C HIS A 66 -2.80 -15.44 0.43
N ARG A 67 -2.25 -16.06 1.46
CA ARG A 67 -1.68 -17.41 1.39
C ARG A 67 -2.77 -18.44 1.49
N VAL A 68 -2.96 -19.21 0.40
CA VAL A 68 -3.96 -20.29 0.35
C VAL A 68 -3.67 -21.34 1.42
N GLN A 69 -4.66 -21.62 2.26
CA GLN A 69 -4.59 -22.58 3.35
C GLN A 69 -5.08 -23.95 2.91
N SER A 70 -4.74 -24.99 3.67
CA SER A 70 -5.27 -26.32 3.44
C SER A 70 -6.79 -26.32 3.51
N GLY A 71 -7.45 -26.87 2.48
CA GLY A 71 -8.92 -26.88 2.35
C GLY A 71 -9.54 -25.67 1.67
N GLU A 72 -8.75 -24.65 1.31
CA GLU A 72 -9.23 -23.53 0.50
C GLU A 72 -9.07 -23.80 -1.00
N SER A 73 -10.04 -23.36 -1.80
CA SER A 73 -10.08 -23.57 -3.26
C SER A 73 -9.74 -22.32 -4.07
N TYR A 74 -9.04 -21.36 -3.47
CA TYR A 74 -8.65 -20.14 -4.18
C TYR A 74 -7.57 -20.41 -5.23
N SER A 75 -7.73 -19.84 -6.42
CA SER A 75 -6.77 -19.94 -7.51
C SER A 75 -6.47 -18.54 -8.08
N ALA A 76 -5.19 -18.23 -8.24
CA ALA A 76 -4.76 -16.98 -8.85
C ALA A 76 -5.26 -16.80 -10.29
N ARG A 77 -5.51 -17.92 -11.01
CA ARG A 77 -6.03 -17.92 -12.38
C ARG A 77 -7.45 -17.39 -12.48
N THR A 78 -8.30 -17.73 -11.52
CA THR A 78 -9.74 -17.43 -11.56
C THR A 78 -10.15 -16.32 -10.61
N MET A 79 -9.24 -15.82 -9.76
CA MET A 79 -9.54 -14.80 -8.77
C MET A 79 -9.78 -13.44 -9.43
N THR A 80 -10.93 -12.85 -9.15
CA THR A 80 -11.27 -11.49 -9.54
C THR A 80 -10.77 -10.49 -8.49
N LYS A 81 -10.55 -9.24 -8.88
CA LYS A 81 -10.17 -8.16 -7.95
C LYS A 81 -11.20 -8.00 -6.82
N ARG A 82 -12.50 -8.11 -7.13
CA ARG A 82 -13.56 -8.03 -6.13
C ARG A 82 -13.49 -9.15 -5.10
N GLN A 83 -13.18 -10.38 -5.53
CA GLN A 83 -12.97 -11.51 -4.62
C GLN A 83 -11.73 -11.30 -3.75
N ALA A 84 -10.62 -10.83 -4.35
CA ALA A 84 -9.40 -10.51 -3.61
C ALA A 84 -9.62 -9.39 -2.59
N ASP A 85 -10.40 -8.35 -2.92
CA ASP A 85 -10.76 -7.28 -2.00
C ASP A 85 -11.56 -7.80 -0.80
N ALA A 86 -12.52 -8.67 -1.04
CA ALA A 86 -13.32 -9.29 0.02
C ALA A 86 -12.46 -10.19 0.91
N LEU A 87 -11.55 -10.95 0.31
CA LEU A 87 -10.63 -11.85 1.01
C LEU A 87 -9.65 -11.06 1.89
N LEU A 88 -9.01 -10.02 1.36
CA LEU A 88 -8.13 -9.15 2.14
C LEU A 88 -8.85 -8.53 3.34
N ARG A 89 -10.08 -8.02 3.16
CA ARG A 89 -10.88 -7.50 4.28
C ARG A 89 -11.19 -8.55 5.34
N LYS A 90 -11.40 -9.80 4.92
CA LYS A 90 -11.59 -10.95 5.83
C LYS A 90 -10.31 -11.21 6.63
N ASP A 91 -9.16 -11.23 5.96
CA ASP A 91 -7.87 -11.49 6.58
C ASP A 91 -7.50 -10.40 7.57
N LEU A 92 -7.60 -9.12 7.19
CA LEU A 92 -7.38 -7.99 8.10
C LEU A 92 -8.25 -8.07 9.37
N ARG A 93 -9.54 -8.45 9.23
CA ARG A 93 -10.41 -8.64 10.41
C ARG A 93 -9.96 -9.79 11.29
N LYS A 94 -9.49 -10.89 10.69
CA LYS A 94 -8.93 -12.05 11.42
C LYS A 94 -7.70 -11.63 12.22
N PHE A 95 -6.75 -10.92 11.60
CA PHE A 95 -5.57 -10.43 12.29
C PHE A 95 -5.92 -9.43 13.41
N CYS A 96 -6.83 -8.49 13.16
CA CYS A 96 -7.31 -7.59 14.20
C CYS A 96 -7.92 -8.35 15.40
N ALA A 97 -8.62 -9.46 15.16
CA ALA A 97 -9.17 -10.28 16.23
C ALA A 97 -8.08 -10.98 17.04
N ILE A 98 -7.02 -11.48 16.40
CA ILE A 98 -5.86 -12.09 17.06
C ILE A 98 -5.13 -11.07 17.93
N PHE A 99 -4.93 -9.86 17.41
CA PHE A 99 -4.19 -8.79 18.11
C PHE A 99 -5.06 -7.87 18.97
N ARG A 100 -6.33 -8.21 19.18
CA ARG A 100 -7.29 -7.38 19.95
C ARG A 100 -6.78 -6.95 21.32
N LYS A 101 -5.97 -7.79 21.99
CA LYS A 101 -5.36 -7.50 23.28
C LYS A 101 -4.43 -6.28 23.30
N PHE A 102 -3.96 -5.86 22.13
CA PHE A 102 -3.09 -4.70 21.96
C PHE A 102 -3.86 -3.40 21.67
N GLY A 103 -5.20 -3.41 21.77
CA GLY A 103 -6.03 -2.22 21.61
C GLY A 103 -5.93 -1.60 20.21
N ARG A 104 -5.62 -0.31 20.12
CA ARG A 104 -5.52 0.43 18.85
C ARG A 104 -4.37 -0.03 17.97
N ASP A 105 -3.37 -0.66 18.52
CA ASP A 105 -2.19 -1.14 17.78
C ASP A 105 -2.46 -2.47 17.07
N SER A 106 -3.63 -3.08 17.28
CA SER A 106 -4.02 -4.36 16.66
C SER A 106 -3.93 -4.37 15.14
N LEU A 107 -4.23 -3.26 14.47
CA LEU A 107 -4.11 -3.14 13.02
C LEU A 107 -2.67 -3.04 12.55
N LEU A 108 -1.83 -2.29 13.24
CA LEU A 108 -0.39 -2.20 12.95
C LEU A 108 0.29 -3.55 13.10
N LEU A 109 -0.04 -4.28 14.16
CA LEU A 109 0.48 -5.62 14.40
C LEU A 109 0.00 -6.64 13.37
N SER A 110 -1.22 -6.48 12.83
CA SER A 110 -1.72 -7.33 11.75
C SER A 110 -0.93 -7.15 10.45
N GLU A 111 -0.53 -5.94 10.11
CA GLU A 111 0.30 -5.65 8.93
C GLU A 111 1.73 -6.22 9.08
N ILE A 112 2.32 -6.15 10.27
CA ILE A 112 3.64 -6.71 10.55
C ILE A 112 3.61 -8.25 10.45
N SER A 113 2.55 -8.89 10.91
CA SER A 113 2.40 -10.35 10.90
C SER A 113 2.31 -10.92 9.49
N ASP A 114 1.74 -10.20 8.52
CA ASP A 114 1.70 -10.63 7.12
C ASP A 114 3.10 -10.59 6.47
N ASN A 115 3.94 -9.65 6.88
CA ASN A 115 5.30 -9.53 6.38
C ASN A 115 6.27 -10.61 6.91
N GLU A 116 5.97 -11.27 8.02
CA GLU A 116 6.79 -12.38 8.54
C GLU A 116 6.68 -13.67 7.72
N SER A 117 5.80 -13.73 6.74
CA SER A 117 5.73 -14.85 5.79
C SER A 117 6.86 -14.85 4.74
N TYR A 118 7.71 -13.85 4.71
CA TYR A 118 8.94 -13.86 3.93
C TYR A 118 10.09 -14.39 4.80
N PRO A 119 10.63 -15.57 4.51
CA PRO A 119 11.83 -16.05 5.20
C PRO A 119 13.00 -15.21 4.70
N ASN A 120 13.46 -14.38 5.56
CA ASN A 120 14.73 -13.66 5.50
C ASN A 120 14.61 -12.14 5.43
N GLN A 121 14.81 -11.51 6.60
CA GLN A 121 15.94 -10.57 6.67
C GLN A 121 16.24 -10.20 8.12
N ASN A 122 17.42 -10.61 8.54
CA ASN A 122 18.14 -10.13 9.71
C ASN A 122 18.08 -8.61 9.83
N ILE A 123 17.30 -8.08 10.75
CA ILE A 123 17.57 -6.77 11.34
C ILE A 123 17.08 -6.81 12.79
N ILE A 124 17.93 -7.29 13.68
CA ILE A 124 17.99 -6.83 15.06
C ILE A 124 19.46 -6.45 15.31
N PRO A 125 19.79 -5.16 15.38
CA PRO A 125 21.03 -4.76 16.02
C PRO A 125 20.82 -4.85 17.53
N THR A 126 21.70 -5.60 18.17
CA THR A 126 21.96 -5.61 19.62
C THR A 126 22.24 -4.23 20.17
#